data_8ae8c66a8949e50a124f269d3785102b
#
_entry.id   8ae8c66a8949e50a124f269d3785102b
#
_cell.length_a   1.000
_cell.length_b   1.000
_cell.length_c   1.000
_cell.angle_alpha   90.00
_cell.angle_beta   90.00
_cell.angle_gamma   90.00
#
_symmetry.space_group_name_H-M   'P 1'
#
loop_
_entity.id
_entity.type
_entity.pdbx_description
1 polymer ?
#
loop_
_entity_poly.entity_id
_entity_poly.type
_entity_poly.pdbx_seq_one_letter_code
_entity_poly.pdbx_strand_id
1 'polypeptide(L)'
;MASLIIRLEGLTSDQAKNMVGIQDIHLKKLGEYFNNEVTFREDSFYLVHEDEVIATKLRVVLETLYEAVLRGKLLDESDVLYACQLAGNREDLGLNRLYERVVGRTLSGKVIVPKTKGQLAFIDAMESYDIVFAVGPAGTGKTYLAVVEAVGMLKKGKVKRIVLTRPAVEAGESLGFLPGDLKEKVDPYLTPLYDALHDMLGSEACSKMMEKGIIEIAPLAYMRGRTLNDAFIILDEAQNTTPSQMKMFLTRLGFNSTMVITGDITQIDLPRNTNSGLKEAVAILSEVKEIKLLRLHSQDVVRHP
;
A
#
# COMPACT_ATOMS: atom_id res chain seq x y z
N MET A 1 -1.42 26.77 -34.24
CA MET A 1 -1.31 25.96 -33.01
C MET A 1 -2.62 26.07 -32.27
N ALA A 2 -3.36 25.00 -32.16
CA ALA A 2 -4.60 24.99 -31.38
C ALA A 2 -4.23 24.97 -29.89
N SER A 3 -4.70 25.93 -29.13
CA SER A 3 -4.56 25.96 -27.67
C SER A 3 -5.83 25.42 -27.04
N LEU A 4 -5.73 24.35 -26.24
CA LEU A 4 -6.82 23.89 -25.42
C LEU A 4 -6.83 24.68 -24.12
N ILE A 5 -7.98 25.23 -23.77
CA ILE A 5 -8.19 25.93 -22.50
C ILE A 5 -9.17 25.09 -21.69
N ILE A 6 -8.76 24.69 -20.48
CA ILE A 6 -9.62 23.97 -19.53
C ILE A 6 -9.87 24.92 -18.37
N ARG A 7 -11.10 25.43 -18.28
CA ARG A 7 -11.55 26.25 -17.16
C ARG A 7 -12.06 25.37 -16.05
N LEU A 8 -11.59 25.62 -14.83
CA LEU A 8 -12.05 24.98 -13.60
C LEU A 8 -12.58 26.06 -12.66
N GLU A 9 -13.88 26.35 -12.81
CA GLU A 9 -14.52 27.46 -12.10
C GLU A 9 -14.73 27.15 -10.61
N GLY A 10 -14.62 28.13 -9.75
CA GLY A 10 -14.96 28.02 -8.32
C GLY A 10 -13.87 27.51 -7.40
N LEU A 11 -12.61 27.45 -7.86
CA LEU A 11 -11.47 27.18 -6.98
C LEU A 11 -11.20 28.37 -6.06
N THR A 12 -11.00 28.11 -4.78
CA THR A 12 -10.38 29.08 -3.87
C THR A 12 -8.89 29.21 -4.18
N SER A 13 -8.25 30.31 -3.75
CA SER A 13 -6.81 30.50 -3.94
C SER A 13 -5.97 29.35 -3.41
N ASP A 14 -6.37 28.75 -2.28
CA ASP A 14 -5.65 27.61 -1.69
C ASP A 14 -5.88 26.31 -2.47
N GLN A 15 -7.08 26.12 -3.03
CA GLN A 15 -7.36 24.99 -3.91
C GLN A 15 -6.60 25.10 -5.23
N ALA A 16 -6.51 26.31 -5.81
CA ALA A 16 -5.72 26.56 -7.01
C ALA A 16 -4.23 26.25 -6.76
N LYS A 17 -3.66 26.72 -5.63
CA LYS A 17 -2.28 26.38 -5.22
C LYS A 17 -2.10 24.87 -5.05
N ASN A 18 -3.09 24.16 -4.50
CA ASN A 18 -3.05 22.71 -4.36
C ASN A 18 -3.04 22.00 -5.72
N MET A 19 -3.83 22.47 -6.67
CA MET A 19 -3.84 21.94 -8.06
C MET A 19 -2.48 22.12 -8.77
N VAL A 20 -1.88 23.27 -8.60
CA VAL A 20 -0.60 23.64 -9.28
C VAL A 20 0.60 22.98 -8.58
N GLY A 21 0.54 22.84 -7.27
CA GLY A 21 1.62 22.37 -6.43
C GLY A 21 2.67 23.44 -6.12
N ILE A 22 3.54 23.18 -5.15
CA ILE A 22 4.63 24.08 -4.77
C ILE A 22 5.61 24.22 -5.94
N GLN A 23 5.92 25.44 -6.34
CA GLN A 23 6.80 25.73 -7.49
C GLN A 23 6.35 25.06 -8.80
N ASP A 24 5.04 24.96 -9.01
CA ASP A 24 4.42 24.39 -10.21
C ASP A 24 4.76 22.91 -10.44
N ILE A 25 5.07 22.17 -9.39
CA ILE A 25 5.55 20.79 -9.52
C ILE A 25 4.50 19.87 -10.20
N HIS A 26 3.22 20.06 -9.91
CA HIS A 26 2.16 19.26 -10.53
C HIS A 26 2.02 19.58 -12.02
N LEU A 27 2.13 20.86 -12.41
CA LEU A 27 2.12 21.26 -13.84
C LEU A 27 3.31 20.68 -14.59
N LYS A 28 4.50 20.70 -13.97
CA LYS A 28 5.71 20.08 -14.53
C LYS A 28 5.51 18.58 -14.75
N LYS A 29 4.96 17.87 -13.77
CA LYS A 29 4.68 16.41 -13.89
C LYS A 29 3.67 16.12 -14.99
N LEU A 30 2.62 16.90 -15.11
CA LEU A 30 1.67 16.80 -16.22
C LEU A 30 2.38 17.01 -17.56
N GLY A 31 3.20 18.06 -17.64
CA GLY A 31 3.97 18.41 -18.84
C GLY A 31 4.96 17.32 -19.24
N GLU A 32 5.73 16.78 -18.30
CA GLU A 32 6.66 15.67 -18.52
C GLU A 32 5.93 14.43 -19.05
N TYR A 33 4.81 14.05 -18.41
CA TYR A 33 4.09 12.82 -18.77
C TYR A 33 3.46 12.90 -20.17
N PHE A 34 2.85 14.03 -20.51
CA PHE A 34 2.19 14.23 -21.80
C PHE A 34 3.11 14.84 -22.88
N ASN A 35 4.38 15.04 -22.55
CA ASN A 35 5.38 15.70 -23.42
C ASN A 35 4.86 17.03 -23.97
N ASN A 36 4.36 17.88 -23.06
CA ASN A 36 3.73 19.14 -23.42
C ASN A 36 3.90 20.21 -22.32
N GLU A 37 3.80 21.48 -22.68
CA GLU A 37 3.78 22.55 -21.71
C GLU A 37 2.36 22.77 -21.17
N VAL A 38 2.20 22.63 -19.84
CA VAL A 38 0.95 22.90 -19.13
C VAL A 38 1.15 24.11 -18.24
N THR A 39 0.35 25.15 -18.42
CA THR A 39 0.40 26.38 -17.61
C THR A 39 -0.95 26.66 -16.98
N PHE A 40 -0.95 27.36 -15.84
CA PHE A 40 -2.16 27.77 -15.12
C PHE A 40 -2.17 29.29 -14.96
N ARG A 41 -3.23 29.94 -15.44
CA ARG A 41 -3.43 31.40 -15.33
C ARG A 41 -4.95 31.67 -15.26
N GLU A 42 -5.35 32.66 -14.47
CA GLU A 42 -6.73 33.14 -14.40
C GLU A 42 -7.77 31.98 -14.28
N ASP A 43 -7.53 31.07 -13.32
CA ASP A 43 -8.38 29.90 -13.05
C ASP A 43 -8.56 28.94 -14.25
N SER A 44 -7.60 28.96 -15.17
CA SER A 44 -7.63 28.12 -16.37
C SER A 44 -6.29 27.43 -16.61
N PHE A 45 -6.37 26.18 -17.05
CA PHE A 45 -5.22 25.43 -17.54
C PHE A 45 -5.08 25.63 -19.04
N TYR A 46 -3.90 25.96 -19.49
CA TYR A 46 -3.55 26.16 -20.88
C TYR A 46 -2.64 25.04 -21.33
N LEU A 47 -2.99 24.46 -22.48
CA LEU A 47 -2.23 23.43 -23.15
C LEU A 47 -2.06 23.80 -24.60
N VAL A 48 -0.86 23.73 -25.13
CA VAL A 48 -0.59 23.92 -26.55
C VAL A 48 -0.31 22.55 -27.16
N HIS A 49 -1.32 21.91 -27.78
CA HIS A 49 -1.14 20.61 -28.42
C HIS A 49 -1.97 20.46 -29.68
N GLU A 50 -1.40 19.75 -30.67
CA GLU A 50 -2.06 19.46 -31.94
C GLU A 50 -2.79 18.08 -31.92
N ASP A 51 -2.49 17.21 -30.92
CA ASP A 51 -3.11 15.89 -30.81
C ASP A 51 -4.34 15.96 -29.87
N GLU A 52 -5.50 15.80 -30.45
CA GLU A 52 -6.79 15.85 -29.78
C GLU A 52 -6.97 14.72 -28.74
N VAL A 53 -6.29 13.58 -28.93
CA VAL A 53 -6.32 12.45 -27.99
C VAL A 53 -5.58 12.80 -26.71
N ILE A 54 -4.40 13.42 -26.80
CA ILE A 54 -3.63 13.85 -25.64
C ILE A 54 -4.37 14.95 -24.89
N ALA A 55 -4.94 15.91 -25.61
CA ALA A 55 -5.75 16.98 -25.05
C ALA A 55 -6.95 16.45 -24.26
N THR A 56 -7.63 15.44 -24.79
CA THR A 56 -8.77 14.78 -24.12
C THR A 56 -8.33 14.06 -22.85
N LYS A 57 -7.23 13.31 -22.91
CA LYS A 57 -6.68 12.62 -21.72
C LYS A 57 -6.28 13.60 -20.62
N LEU A 58 -5.58 14.69 -20.97
CA LEU A 58 -5.18 15.69 -20.00
C LEU A 58 -6.41 16.38 -19.38
N ARG A 59 -7.45 16.65 -20.16
CA ARG A 59 -8.72 17.19 -19.63
C ARG A 59 -9.28 16.26 -18.57
N VAL A 60 -9.42 14.97 -18.84
CA VAL A 60 -9.94 13.98 -17.90
C VAL A 60 -9.10 13.93 -16.62
N VAL A 61 -7.77 13.98 -16.73
CA VAL A 61 -6.87 14.04 -15.57
C VAL A 61 -7.13 15.29 -14.73
N LEU A 62 -7.16 16.46 -15.36
CA LEU A 62 -7.37 17.73 -14.67
C LEU A 62 -8.73 17.82 -14.00
N GLU A 63 -9.80 17.41 -14.67
CA GLU A 63 -11.15 17.38 -14.11
C GLU A 63 -11.23 16.44 -12.90
N THR A 64 -10.59 15.28 -12.97
CA THR A 64 -10.58 14.30 -11.87
C THR A 64 -9.81 14.83 -10.66
N LEU A 65 -8.63 15.43 -10.87
CA LEU A 65 -7.84 16.04 -9.80
C LEU A 65 -8.57 17.26 -9.18
N TYR A 66 -9.25 18.04 -10.02
CA TYR A 66 -10.09 19.15 -9.58
C TYR A 66 -11.23 18.71 -8.65
N GLU A 67 -11.96 17.68 -9.01
CA GLU A 67 -13.01 17.11 -8.15
C GLU A 67 -12.43 16.64 -6.80
N ALA A 68 -11.26 16.00 -6.81
CA ALA A 68 -10.58 15.57 -5.58
C ALA A 68 -10.23 16.77 -4.68
N VAL A 69 -9.72 17.87 -5.27
CA VAL A 69 -9.40 19.10 -4.55
C VAL A 69 -10.63 19.79 -3.99
N LEU A 70 -11.74 19.84 -4.73
CA LEU A 70 -13.01 20.37 -4.24
C LEU A 70 -13.53 19.60 -3.01
N ARG A 71 -13.21 18.32 -2.91
CA ARG A 71 -13.55 17.45 -1.75
C ARG A 71 -12.53 17.55 -0.61
N GLY A 72 -11.56 18.46 -0.72
CA GLY A 72 -10.57 18.72 0.34
C GLY A 72 -9.33 17.83 0.29
N LYS A 73 -9.09 17.08 -0.80
CA LYS A 73 -7.85 16.32 -0.96
C LYS A 73 -6.68 17.28 -1.16
N LEU A 74 -5.61 17.07 -0.40
CA LEU A 74 -4.30 17.63 -0.68
C LEU A 74 -3.57 16.69 -1.64
N LEU A 75 -3.29 17.20 -2.85
CA LEU A 75 -2.59 16.45 -3.88
C LEU A 75 -1.10 16.36 -3.58
N ASP A 76 -0.51 15.24 -3.95
CA ASP A 76 0.94 15.08 -4.05
C ASP A 76 1.32 14.63 -5.49
N GLU A 77 2.62 14.61 -5.79
CA GLU A 77 3.12 14.22 -7.12
C GLU A 77 2.67 12.81 -7.52
N SER A 78 2.52 11.90 -6.56
CA SER A 78 2.08 10.52 -6.83
C SER A 78 0.62 10.45 -7.25
N ASP A 79 -0.25 11.33 -6.72
CA ASP A 79 -1.64 11.45 -7.13
C ASP A 79 -1.73 11.89 -8.61
N VAL A 80 -0.92 12.89 -8.99
CA VAL A 80 -0.88 13.42 -10.37
C VAL A 80 -0.38 12.36 -11.34
N LEU A 81 0.75 11.72 -11.03
CA LEU A 81 1.33 10.67 -11.89
C LEU A 81 0.38 9.48 -12.05
N TYR A 82 -0.27 9.07 -10.98
CA TYR A 82 -1.24 7.97 -11.04
C TYR A 82 -2.45 8.32 -11.92
N ALA A 83 -2.99 9.53 -11.79
CA ALA A 83 -4.06 10.00 -12.67
C ALA A 83 -3.65 9.99 -14.15
N CYS A 84 -2.42 10.43 -14.45
CA CYS A 84 -1.87 10.39 -15.80
C CYS A 84 -1.75 8.95 -16.35
N GLN A 85 -1.25 8.02 -15.54
CA GLN A 85 -1.10 6.60 -15.93
C GLN A 85 -2.45 5.96 -16.27
N LEU A 86 -3.47 6.19 -15.45
CA LEU A 86 -4.82 5.68 -15.70
C LEU A 86 -5.40 6.24 -17.02
N ALA A 87 -5.30 7.55 -17.24
CA ALA A 87 -5.75 8.18 -18.47
C ALA A 87 -4.99 7.66 -19.71
N GLY A 88 -3.69 7.37 -19.56
CA GLY A 88 -2.86 6.75 -20.59
C GLY A 88 -3.40 5.40 -21.04
N ASN A 89 -3.89 4.58 -20.11
CA ASN A 89 -4.38 3.22 -20.34
C ASN A 89 -5.86 3.16 -20.74
N ARG A 90 -6.55 4.29 -20.94
CA ARG A 90 -8.00 4.38 -21.23
C ARG A 90 -8.90 3.75 -20.15
N GLU A 91 -8.41 3.67 -18.93
CA GLU A 91 -9.20 3.19 -17.80
C GLU A 91 -10.09 4.33 -17.26
N ASP A 92 -11.27 3.96 -16.75
CA ASP A 92 -12.07 4.88 -15.92
C ASP A 92 -11.23 5.28 -14.71
N LEU A 93 -11.00 6.59 -14.54
CA LEU A 93 -10.13 7.06 -13.48
C LEU A 93 -10.66 6.67 -12.11
N GLY A 94 -11.97 6.79 -11.85
CA GLY A 94 -12.61 6.31 -10.61
C GLY A 94 -11.93 6.79 -9.32
N LEU A 95 -11.08 7.84 -9.39
CA LEU A 95 -10.24 8.31 -8.29
C LEU A 95 -11.06 8.83 -7.11
N ASN A 96 -12.28 9.28 -7.35
CA ASN A 96 -13.19 9.76 -6.31
C ASN A 96 -13.39 8.70 -5.20
N ARG A 97 -13.57 7.43 -5.59
CA ARG A 97 -13.72 6.32 -4.64
C ARG A 97 -12.46 6.09 -3.80
N LEU A 98 -11.27 6.37 -4.37
CA LEU A 98 -10.00 6.26 -3.64
C LEU A 98 -9.93 7.32 -2.53
N TYR A 99 -10.24 8.57 -2.87
CA TYR A 99 -10.11 9.70 -1.95
C TYR A 99 -11.18 9.74 -0.85
N GLU A 100 -12.35 9.13 -1.10
CA GLU A 100 -13.40 8.99 -0.10
C GLU A 100 -13.12 7.90 0.94
N ARG A 101 -12.25 6.93 0.60
CA ARG A 101 -11.95 5.78 1.45
C ARG A 101 -10.88 6.10 2.49
N VAL A 102 -11.28 6.60 3.64
CA VAL A 102 -10.37 6.78 4.77
C VAL A 102 -10.09 5.42 5.43
N VAL A 103 -8.83 4.98 5.39
CA VAL A 103 -8.35 3.71 6.00
C VAL A 103 -7.97 3.95 7.44
N GLY A 104 -7.31 5.07 7.73
CA GLY A 104 -6.85 5.39 9.07
C GLY A 104 -6.33 6.82 9.18
N ARG A 105 -5.76 7.12 10.33
CA ARG A 105 -5.03 8.37 10.58
C ARG A 105 -3.74 8.05 11.33
N THR A 106 -2.66 8.70 10.94
CA THR A 106 -1.41 8.64 11.69
C THR A 106 -1.56 9.31 13.04
N LEU A 107 -0.58 9.13 13.93
CA LEU A 107 -0.54 9.83 15.21
C LEU A 107 -0.52 11.36 15.03
N SER A 108 0.14 11.86 13.96
CA SER A 108 0.19 13.29 13.61
C SER A 108 -1.13 13.82 13.02
N GLY A 109 -2.16 12.97 12.87
CA GLY A 109 -3.47 13.35 12.31
C GLY A 109 -3.58 13.27 10.78
N LYS A 110 -2.51 12.92 10.07
CA LYS A 110 -2.54 12.75 8.62
C LYS A 110 -3.50 11.64 8.24
N VAL A 111 -4.43 11.94 7.35
CA VAL A 111 -5.42 10.98 6.82
C VAL A 111 -4.73 10.02 5.86
N ILE A 112 -4.98 8.73 6.03
CA ILE A 112 -4.50 7.68 5.14
C ILE A 112 -5.65 7.24 4.25
N VAL A 113 -5.46 7.38 2.95
CA VAL A 113 -6.37 6.93 1.90
C VAL A 113 -5.62 6.04 0.92
N PRO A 114 -6.29 5.11 0.22
CA PRO A 114 -5.64 4.39 -0.87
C PRO A 114 -5.23 5.37 -1.97
N LYS A 115 -4.05 5.18 -2.53
CA LYS A 115 -3.51 5.99 -3.62
C LYS A 115 -3.74 5.36 -5.00
N THR A 116 -4.05 4.06 -5.04
CA THR A 116 -4.26 3.32 -6.29
C THR A 116 -5.47 2.39 -6.17
N LYS A 117 -6.03 1.98 -7.33
CA LYS A 117 -7.11 0.99 -7.38
C LYS A 117 -6.71 -0.35 -6.77
N GLY A 118 -5.46 -0.77 -6.97
CA GLY A 118 -4.92 -1.97 -6.36
C GLY A 118 -4.89 -1.87 -4.83
N GLN A 119 -4.49 -0.71 -4.29
CA GLN A 119 -4.52 -0.46 -2.86
C GLN A 119 -5.96 -0.46 -2.30
N LEU A 120 -6.92 0.18 -3.00
CA LEU A 120 -8.32 0.15 -2.60
C LEU A 120 -8.86 -1.29 -2.56
N ALA A 121 -8.62 -2.07 -3.62
CA ALA A 121 -9.04 -3.47 -3.68
C ALA A 121 -8.41 -4.31 -2.56
N PHE A 122 -7.18 -3.99 -2.16
CA PHE A 122 -6.50 -4.66 -1.04
C PHE A 122 -7.16 -4.34 0.31
N ILE A 123 -7.52 -3.08 0.54
CA ILE A 123 -8.21 -2.65 1.76
C ILE A 123 -9.59 -3.32 1.85
N ASP A 124 -10.38 -3.28 0.77
CA ASP A 124 -11.70 -3.90 0.71
C ASP A 124 -11.61 -5.42 0.92
N ALA A 125 -10.55 -6.06 0.43
CA ALA A 125 -10.31 -7.48 0.64
C ALA A 125 -10.04 -7.83 2.11
N MET A 126 -9.21 -7.03 2.80
CA MET A 126 -8.91 -7.25 4.23
C MET A 126 -10.14 -7.12 5.13
N GLU A 127 -11.14 -6.33 4.73
CA GLU A 127 -12.39 -6.20 5.47
C GLU A 127 -13.40 -7.33 5.19
N SER A 128 -13.25 -8.03 4.05
CA SER A 128 -14.26 -8.95 3.52
C SER A 128 -13.85 -10.43 3.56
N TYR A 129 -12.55 -10.73 3.72
CA TYR A 129 -12.02 -12.09 3.67
C TYR A 129 -11.15 -12.39 4.88
N ASP A 130 -11.23 -13.65 5.33
CA ASP A 130 -10.41 -14.11 6.45
C ASP A 130 -8.94 -14.33 6.07
N ILE A 131 -8.67 -14.68 4.81
CA ILE A 131 -7.31 -14.84 4.28
C ILE A 131 -7.14 -14.00 3.01
N VAL A 132 -6.14 -13.11 3.01
CA VAL A 132 -5.83 -12.22 1.89
C VAL A 132 -4.35 -12.33 1.52
N PHE A 133 -4.08 -12.62 0.27
CA PHE A 133 -2.75 -12.54 -0.32
C PHE A 133 -2.64 -11.26 -1.15
N ALA A 134 -1.63 -10.45 -0.89
CA ALA A 134 -1.27 -9.28 -1.67
C ALA A 134 0.14 -9.47 -2.25
N VAL A 135 0.20 -9.79 -3.53
CA VAL A 135 1.44 -10.09 -4.26
C VAL A 135 1.73 -8.99 -5.27
N GLY A 136 2.92 -8.44 -5.26
CA GLY A 136 3.31 -7.38 -6.21
C GLY A 136 4.64 -6.73 -5.86
N PRO A 137 5.12 -5.80 -6.70
CA PRO A 137 6.44 -5.19 -6.55
C PRO A 137 6.58 -4.38 -5.25
N ALA A 138 7.83 -4.16 -4.85
CA ALA A 138 8.15 -3.28 -3.74
C ALA A 138 7.62 -1.85 -4.00
N GLY A 139 7.30 -1.11 -2.93
CA GLY A 139 6.80 0.27 -3.04
C GLY A 139 5.31 0.41 -3.33
N THR A 140 4.54 -0.68 -3.42
CA THR A 140 3.07 -0.65 -3.58
C THR A 140 2.31 -0.44 -2.26
N GLY A 141 3.00 -0.34 -1.13
CA GLY A 141 2.40 -0.06 0.18
C GLY A 141 1.74 -1.26 0.88
N LYS A 142 1.97 -2.51 0.42
CA LYS A 142 1.33 -3.73 0.95
C LYS A 142 1.45 -3.85 2.47
N THR A 143 2.66 -3.85 2.96
CA THR A 143 2.97 -4.01 4.40
C THR A 143 2.40 -2.86 5.22
N TYR A 144 2.58 -1.63 4.75
CA TYR A 144 2.07 -0.43 5.42
C TYR A 144 0.54 -0.45 5.54
N LEU A 145 -0.18 -0.70 4.44
CA LEU A 145 -1.65 -0.74 4.45
C LEU A 145 -2.20 -1.89 5.30
N ALA A 146 -1.53 -3.04 5.30
CA ALA A 146 -1.90 -4.15 6.18
C ALA A 146 -1.78 -3.77 7.67
N VAL A 147 -0.72 -3.05 8.05
CA VAL A 147 -0.55 -2.55 9.43
C VAL A 147 -1.58 -1.48 9.75
N VAL A 148 -1.87 -0.55 8.84
CA VAL A 148 -2.90 0.49 9.03
C VAL A 148 -4.27 -0.13 9.28
N GLU A 149 -4.66 -1.14 8.49
CA GLU A 149 -5.94 -1.85 8.65
C GLU A 149 -5.97 -2.66 9.95
N ALA A 150 -4.87 -3.34 10.30
CA ALA A 150 -4.73 -4.06 11.57
C ALA A 150 -4.98 -3.15 12.78
N VAL A 151 -4.34 -1.96 12.80
CA VAL A 151 -4.54 -0.96 13.85
C VAL A 151 -5.97 -0.42 13.83
N GLY A 152 -6.56 -0.22 12.65
CA GLY A 152 -7.95 0.18 12.50
C GLY A 152 -8.92 -0.85 13.10
N MET A 153 -8.74 -2.13 12.79
CA MET A 153 -9.55 -3.22 13.33
C MET A 153 -9.38 -3.39 14.86
N LEU A 154 -8.15 -3.22 15.36
CA LEU A 154 -7.88 -3.24 16.80
C LEU A 154 -8.59 -2.08 17.52
N LYS A 155 -8.49 -0.86 17.01
CA LYS A 155 -9.17 0.33 17.56
C LYS A 155 -10.70 0.21 17.54
N LYS A 156 -11.26 -0.44 16.53
CA LYS A 156 -12.70 -0.73 16.40
C LYS A 156 -13.16 -1.93 17.27
N GLY A 157 -12.23 -2.63 17.93
CA GLY A 157 -12.53 -3.81 18.74
C GLY A 157 -12.93 -5.05 17.93
N LYS A 158 -12.70 -5.06 16.62
CA LYS A 158 -12.97 -6.22 15.76
C LYS A 158 -11.99 -7.37 16.01
N VAL A 159 -10.76 -7.04 16.41
CA VAL A 159 -9.75 -7.98 16.87
C VAL A 159 -9.20 -7.52 18.22
N LYS A 160 -8.63 -8.45 18.98
CA LYS A 160 -8.06 -8.17 20.31
C LYS A 160 -6.54 -8.03 20.28
N ARG A 161 -5.90 -8.50 19.20
CA ARG A 161 -4.44 -8.45 19.06
C ARG A 161 -4.00 -8.38 17.61
N ILE A 162 -2.77 -7.90 17.42
CA ILE A 162 -2.07 -7.86 16.13
C ILE A 162 -0.85 -8.76 16.25
N VAL A 163 -0.65 -9.65 15.29
CA VAL A 163 0.54 -10.52 15.20
C VAL A 163 1.23 -10.25 13.88
N LEU A 164 2.45 -9.72 13.96
CA LEU A 164 3.29 -9.43 12.81
C LEU A 164 4.41 -10.45 12.75
N THR A 165 4.59 -11.06 11.60
CA THR A 165 5.64 -12.06 11.43
C THR A 165 6.30 -11.93 10.07
N ARG A 166 7.57 -12.32 10.03
CA ARG A 166 8.40 -12.34 8.83
C ARG A 166 9.28 -13.58 8.83
N PRO A 167 9.53 -14.23 7.68
CA PRO A 167 10.51 -15.29 7.61
C PRO A 167 11.89 -14.70 7.92
N ALA A 168 12.64 -15.36 8.78
CA ALA A 168 14.04 -15.05 8.96
C ALA A 168 14.79 -15.64 7.77
N VAL A 169 15.16 -14.81 6.80
CA VAL A 169 15.98 -15.22 5.65
C VAL A 169 17.35 -14.60 5.81
N GLU A 170 18.34 -15.45 5.73
CA GLU A 170 19.73 -15.03 5.66
C GLU A 170 20.00 -14.55 4.20
N ALA A 171 19.99 -13.25 3.98
CA ALA A 171 20.46 -12.67 2.73
C ALA A 171 21.98 -12.81 2.61
N GLY A 172 22.46 -14.04 2.35
CA GLY A 172 23.89 -14.33 2.15
C GLY A 172 24.76 -14.35 3.40
N GLU A 173 24.25 -13.94 4.56
CA GLU A 173 24.93 -14.02 5.86
C GLU A 173 24.14 -14.92 6.79
N SER A 174 24.81 -15.94 7.36
CA SER A 174 24.14 -16.82 8.30
C SER A 174 23.84 -16.08 9.62
N LEU A 175 22.60 -16.18 10.13
CA LEU A 175 22.20 -15.64 11.45
C LEU A 175 23.19 -15.98 12.57
N GLY A 176 24.04 -16.96 12.35
CA GLY A 176 25.14 -17.34 13.25
C GLY A 176 26.23 -16.27 13.43
N PHE A 177 26.40 -15.34 12.49
CA PHE A 177 27.46 -14.30 12.56
C PHE A 177 27.05 -13.04 13.33
N LEU A 178 25.76 -12.80 13.56
CA LEU A 178 25.33 -11.65 14.35
C LEU A 178 25.46 -11.97 15.85
N PRO A 179 26.04 -11.08 16.67
CA PRO A 179 26.04 -11.23 18.12
C PRO A 179 24.65 -11.05 18.70
N GLY A 180 24.35 -11.70 19.82
CA GLY A 180 23.06 -11.59 20.51
C GLY A 180 22.17 -12.83 20.41
N ASP A 181 21.01 -12.77 21.07
CA ASP A 181 20.02 -13.84 21.01
C ASP A 181 19.27 -13.84 19.64
N LEU A 182 18.44 -14.84 19.40
CA LEU A 182 17.72 -14.98 18.12
C LEU A 182 16.79 -13.78 17.85
N LYS A 183 16.25 -13.16 18.88
CA LYS A 183 15.36 -12.00 18.78
C LYS A 183 16.15 -10.77 18.34
N GLU A 184 17.28 -10.49 18.96
CA GLU A 184 18.16 -9.38 18.61
C GLU A 184 18.70 -9.49 17.19
N LYS A 185 18.95 -10.71 16.70
CA LYS A 185 19.42 -10.96 15.34
C LYS A 185 18.35 -10.73 14.28
N VAL A 186 17.08 -10.88 14.61
CA VAL A 186 15.95 -10.73 13.68
C VAL A 186 15.37 -9.31 13.72
N ASP A 187 15.55 -8.54 14.78
CA ASP A 187 15.01 -7.19 14.97
C ASP A 187 15.31 -6.24 13.79
N PRO A 188 16.49 -6.19 13.18
CA PRO A 188 16.74 -5.32 12.01
C PRO A 188 15.81 -5.61 10.82
N TYR A 189 15.41 -6.85 10.63
CA TYR A 189 14.50 -7.25 9.54
C TYR A 189 13.05 -6.90 9.83
N LEU A 190 12.71 -6.59 11.08
CA LEU A 190 11.37 -6.22 11.54
C LEU A 190 11.16 -4.70 11.58
N THR A 191 12.21 -3.90 11.39
CA THR A 191 12.17 -2.42 11.42
C THR A 191 11.02 -1.82 10.60
N PRO A 192 10.75 -2.24 9.34
CA PRO A 192 9.63 -1.67 8.57
C PRO A 192 8.26 -1.88 9.20
N LEU A 193 8.08 -2.96 9.98
CA LEU A 193 6.84 -3.23 10.71
C LEU A 193 6.73 -2.32 11.94
N TYR A 194 7.84 -2.09 12.65
CA TYR A 194 7.89 -1.13 13.76
C TYR A 194 7.59 0.29 13.27
N ASP A 195 8.20 0.71 12.16
CA ASP A 195 8.00 2.05 11.60
C ASP A 195 6.53 2.30 11.27
N ALA A 196 5.87 1.35 10.63
CA ALA A 196 4.44 1.46 10.30
C ALA A 196 3.56 1.52 11.56
N LEU A 197 3.86 0.75 12.61
CA LEU A 197 3.15 0.81 13.88
C LEU A 197 3.39 2.14 14.60
N HIS A 198 4.63 2.63 14.60
CA HIS A 198 4.99 3.91 15.24
C HIS A 198 4.32 5.10 14.55
N ASP A 199 4.18 5.07 13.22
CA ASP A 199 3.45 6.09 12.47
C ASP A 199 1.97 6.15 12.90
N MET A 200 1.35 5.00 13.19
CA MET A 200 -0.06 4.88 13.56
C MET A 200 -0.37 5.08 15.04
N LEU A 201 0.54 4.71 15.93
CA LEU A 201 0.30 4.64 17.38
C LEU A 201 1.26 5.50 18.19
N GLY A 202 2.42 5.84 17.64
CA GLY A 202 3.57 6.38 18.36
C GLY A 202 4.35 5.31 19.11
N SER A 203 5.61 5.59 19.41
CA SER A 203 6.54 4.63 20.02
C SER A 203 6.10 4.20 21.43
N GLU A 204 5.67 5.15 22.28
CA GLU A 204 5.26 4.87 23.66
C GLU A 204 4.03 3.95 23.74
N ALA A 205 2.97 4.25 22.96
CA ALA A 205 1.77 3.44 22.94
C ALA A 205 2.03 2.05 22.35
N CYS A 206 2.84 1.98 21.29
CA CYS A 206 3.26 0.74 20.67
C CYS A 206 3.99 -0.15 21.69
N SER A 207 5.00 0.37 22.40
CA SER A 207 5.75 -0.37 23.42
C SER A 207 4.83 -0.90 24.54
N LYS A 208 3.92 -0.07 25.06
CA LYS A 208 2.94 -0.50 26.08
C LYS A 208 2.00 -1.61 25.57
N MET A 209 1.60 -1.57 24.29
CA MET A 209 0.76 -2.62 23.70
C MET A 209 1.55 -3.92 23.48
N MET A 210 2.84 -3.82 23.16
CA MET A 210 3.72 -4.99 23.05
C MET A 210 3.97 -5.65 24.40
N GLU A 211 4.23 -4.87 25.45
CA GLU A 211 4.37 -5.38 26.84
C GLU A 211 3.11 -6.12 27.33
N LYS A 212 1.93 -5.66 26.91
CA LYS A 212 0.64 -6.29 27.22
C LYS A 212 0.30 -7.47 26.32
N GLY A 213 1.13 -7.80 25.32
CA GLY A 213 0.85 -8.84 24.33
C GLY A 213 -0.32 -8.54 23.39
N ILE A 214 -0.75 -7.27 23.30
CA ILE A 214 -1.77 -6.82 22.32
C ILE A 214 -1.15 -6.73 20.93
N ILE A 215 0.11 -6.31 20.83
CA ILE A 215 0.89 -6.33 19.60
C ILE A 215 2.06 -7.29 19.82
N GLU A 216 2.23 -8.20 18.90
CA GLU A 216 3.35 -9.16 18.91
C GLU A 216 4.07 -9.07 17.57
N ILE A 217 5.38 -8.90 17.61
CA ILE A 217 6.26 -8.99 16.44
C ILE A 217 7.24 -10.14 16.70
N ALA A 218 7.22 -11.16 15.85
CA ALA A 218 8.00 -12.36 16.06
C ALA A 218 8.41 -13.05 14.75
N PRO A 219 9.54 -13.74 14.70
CA PRO A 219 9.91 -14.60 13.59
C PRO A 219 8.85 -15.65 13.27
N LEU A 220 8.70 -16.00 11.99
CA LEU A 220 7.71 -16.98 11.54
C LEU A 220 7.81 -18.33 12.27
N ALA A 221 9.02 -18.74 12.65
CA ALA A 221 9.23 -19.99 13.39
C ALA A 221 8.45 -20.05 14.71
N TYR A 222 8.20 -18.92 15.37
CA TYR A 222 7.48 -18.84 16.65
C TYR A 222 5.97 -18.99 16.51
N MET A 223 5.47 -19.08 15.29
CA MET A 223 4.04 -19.34 15.03
C MET A 223 3.71 -20.83 15.12
N ARG A 224 4.70 -21.70 15.13
CA ARG A 224 4.49 -23.17 15.15
C ARG A 224 3.75 -23.61 16.41
N GLY A 225 2.72 -24.46 16.22
CA GLY A 225 1.93 -25.04 17.32
C GLY A 225 0.91 -24.09 17.94
N ARG A 226 0.76 -22.89 17.42
CA ARG A 226 -0.18 -21.88 17.93
C ARG A 226 -1.52 -21.94 17.17
N THR A 227 -2.57 -21.43 17.81
CA THR A 227 -3.83 -21.04 17.18
C THR A 227 -4.07 -19.57 17.51
N LEU A 228 -4.23 -18.73 16.49
CA LEU A 228 -4.31 -17.29 16.62
C LEU A 228 -5.78 -16.84 16.49
N ASN A 229 -6.48 -16.77 17.63
CA ASN A 229 -7.87 -16.32 17.70
C ASN A 229 -7.96 -14.81 17.97
N ASP A 230 -9.05 -14.19 17.53
CA ASP A 230 -9.37 -12.78 17.73
C ASP A 230 -8.18 -11.87 17.30
N ALA A 231 -7.50 -12.21 16.21
CA ALA A 231 -6.24 -11.61 15.82
C ALA A 231 -6.24 -11.09 14.38
N PHE A 232 -5.54 -9.98 14.15
CA PHE A 232 -5.12 -9.60 12.81
C PHE A 232 -3.65 -10.04 12.63
N ILE A 233 -3.41 -10.91 11.66
CA ILE A 233 -2.14 -11.60 11.50
C ILE A 233 -1.52 -11.20 10.18
N ILE A 234 -0.28 -10.72 10.18
CA ILE A 234 0.44 -10.31 8.97
C ILE A 234 1.69 -11.18 8.82
N LEU A 235 1.82 -11.85 7.67
CA LEU A 235 3.08 -12.43 7.21
C LEU A 235 3.65 -11.56 6.10
N ASP A 236 4.71 -10.85 6.40
CA ASP A 236 5.41 -10.01 5.44
C ASP A 236 6.61 -10.75 4.80
N GLU A 237 7.04 -10.33 3.60
CA GLU A 237 8.10 -10.97 2.80
C GLU A 237 7.88 -12.47 2.60
N ALA A 238 6.64 -12.86 2.39
CA ALA A 238 6.21 -14.26 2.34
C ALA A 238 6.83 -15.06 1.18
N GLN A 239 7.36 -14.40 0.13
CA GLN A 239 8.10 -15.07 -0.94
C GLN A 239 9.32 -15.83 -0.43
N ASN A 240 9.84 -15.43 0.72
CA ASN A 240 10.98 -16.04 1.38
C ASN A 240 10.61 -17.15 2.36
N THR A 241 9.38 -17.66 2.31
CA THR A 241 8.98 -18.89 3.02
C THR A 241 9.19 -20.12 2.15
N THR A 242 9.47 -21.24 2.78
CA THR A 242 9.37 -22.55 2.14
C THR A 242 7.90 -22.99 2.08
N PRO A 243 7.51 -23.97 1.22
CA PRO A 243 6.15 -24.53 1.20
C PRO A 243 5.68 -25.07 2.56
N SER A 244 6.57 -25.72 3.30
CA SER A 244 6.26 -26.23 4.64
C SER A 244 6.03 -25.12 5.66
N GLN A 245 6.78 -24.03 5.60
CA GLN A 245 6.58 -22.85 6.44
C GLN A 245 5.26 -22.14 6.11
N MET A 246 4.95 -21.95 4.84
CA MET A 246 3.69 -21.37 4.40
C MET A 246 2.50 -22.21 4.87
N LYS A 247 2.53 -23.53 4.65
CA LYS A 247 1.50 -24.43 5.15
C LYS A 247 1.36 -24.37 6.67
N MET A 248 2.48 -24.40 7.39
CA MET A 248 2.50 -24.25 8.84
C MET A 248 1.81 -22.96 9.27
N PHE A 249 2.11 -21.82 8.61
CA PHE A 249 1.55 -20.52 8.95
C PHE A 249 0.04 -20.45 8.67
N LEU A 250 -0.41 -20.82 7.48
CA LEU A 250 -1.82 -20.78 7.10
C LEU A 250 -2.73 -21.58 8.06
N THR A 251 -2.20 -22.66 8.61
CA THR A 251 -2.93 -23.48 9.60
C THR A 251 -2.94 -22.87 11.01
N ARG A 252 -2.44 -21.65 11.20
CA ARG A 252 -2.50 -20.92 12.50
C ARG A 252 -3.76 -20.07 12.62
N LEU A 253 -4.49 -19.85 11.54
CA LEU A 253 -5.71 -19.06 11.56
C LEU A 253 -6.71 -19.66 12.57
N GLY A 254 -7.15 -18.85 13.50
CA GLY A 254 -8.15 -19.17 14.50
C GLY A 254 -9.46 -18.41 14.25
N PHE A 255 -10.40 -18.54 15.17
CA PHE A 255 -11.69 -17.88 15.06
C PHE A 255 -11.57 -16.36 15.17
N ASN A 256 -12.45 -15.62 14.50
CA ASN A 256 -12.55 -14.17 14.51
C ASN A 256 -11.21 -13.49 14.13
N SER A 257 -10.48 -14.07 13.18
CA SER A 257 -9.15 -13.59 12.81
C SER A 257 -9.05 -13.36 11.32
N THR A 258 -8.27 -12.36 10.96
CA THR A 258 -7.91 -12.04 9.56
C THR A 258 -6.42 -12.29 9.38
N MET A 259 -6.06 -12.98 8.31
CA MET A 259 -4.68 -13.32 7.97
C MET A 259 -4.30 -12.67 6.63
N VAL A 260 -3.28 -11.84 6.65
CA VAL A 260 -2.79 -11.11 5.48
C VAL A 260 -1.38 -11.57 5.15
N ILE A 261 -1.17 -11.97 3.92
CA ILE A 261 0.11 -12.45 3.41
C ILE A 261 0.59 -11.48 2.33
N THR A 262 1.72 -10.81 2.58
CA THR A 262 2.32 -9.85 1.65
C THR A 262 3.64 -10.38 1.11
N GLY A 263 3.93 -10.09 -0.15
CA GLY A 263 5.20 -10.50 -0.75
C GLY A 263 5.40 -10.07 -2.19
N ASP A 264 6.62 -10.27 -2.67
CA ASP A 264 7.05 -10.00 -4.05
C ASP A 264 7.70 -11.25 -4.63
N ILE A 265 7.02 -11.92 -5.55
CA ILE A 265 7.53 -13.15 -6.19
C ILE A 265 8.76 -12.91 -7.09
N THR A 266 9.14 -11.67 -7.34
CA THR A 266 10.34 -11.32 -8.10
C THR A 266 11.58 -11.17 -7.22
N GLN A 267 11.39 -11.04 -5.88
CA GLN A 267 12.44 -10.83 -4.89
C GLN A 267 12.55 -12.04 -3.95
N ILE A 268 12.89 -13.20 -4.51
CA ILE A 268 13.04 -14.45 -3.75
C ILE A 268 14.51 -14.63 -3.38
N ASP A 269 14.81 -14.56 -2.08
CA ASP A 269 16.17 -14.70 -1.52
C ASP A 269 16.45 -16.12 -0.97
N LEU A 270 15.56 -17.08 -1.27
CA LEU A 270 15.76 -18.47 -0.88
C LEU A 270 16.92 -19.13 -1.63
N PRO A 271 17.58 -20.16 -1.04
CA PRO A 271 18.59 -20.94 -1.73
C PRO A 271 18.10 -21.51 -3.05
N ARG A 272 18.99 -21.61 -4.08
CA ARG A 272 18.65 -21.94 -5.48
C ARG A 272 17.77 -23.18 -5.68
N ASN A 273 17.78 -24.13 -4.75
CA ASN A 273 17.02 -25.39 -4.86
C ASN A 273 15.77 -25.39 -3.96
N THR A 274 15.35 -24.24 -3.42
CA THR A 274 14.22 -24.14 -2.51
C THR A 274 13.07 -23.40 -3.20
N ASN A 275 11.91 -24.03 -3.27
CA ASN A 275 10.71 -23.40 -3.81
C ASN A 275 10.14 -22.37 -2.84
N SER A 276 9.64 -21.26 -3.39
CA SER A 276 8.91 -20.27 -2.60
C SER A 276 7.52 -20.77 -2.21
N GLY A 277 7.25 -20.79 -0.92
CA GLY A 277 5.95 -21.15 -0.37
C GLY A 277 4.84 -20.20 -0.80
N LEU A 278 5.13 -18.89 -0.95
CA LEU A 278 4.18 -17.92 -1.49
C LEU A 278 3.78 -18.28 -2.93
N LYS A 279 4.76 -18.56 -3.79
CA LYS A 279 4.51 -18.88 -5.19
C LYS A 279 3.65 -20.14 -5.34
N GLU A 280 3.94 -21.15 -4.53
CA GLU A 280 3.18 -22.41 -4.51
C GLU A 280 1.76 -22.21 -3.95
N ALA A 281 1.63 -21.48 -2.82
CA ALA A 281 0.33 -21.19 -2.22
C ALA A 281 -0.59 -20.43 -3.17
N VAL A 282 -0.07 -19.41 -3.87
CA VAL A 282 -0.83 -18.63 -4.87
C VAL A 282 -1.33 -19.54 -6.01
N ALA A 283 -0.52 -20.49 -6.46
CA ALA A 283 -0.91 -21.42 -7.52
C ALA A 283 -2.03 -22.40 -7.07
N ILE A 284 -1.93 -22.94 -5.84
CA ILE A 284 -2.87 -23.92 -5.32
C ILE A 284 -4.19 -23.27 -4.88
N LEU A 285 -4.12 -22.09 -4.25
CA LEU A 285 -5.27 -21.45 -3.59
C LEU A 285 -6.04 -20.49 -4.51
N SER A 286 -5.64 -20.36 -5.77
CA SER A 286 -6.25 -19.41 -6.72
C SER A 286 -7.74 -19.66 -6.98
N GLU A 287 -8.22 -20.88 -6.80
CA GLU A 287 -9.61 -21.27 -7.05
C GLU A 287 -10.47 -21.32 -5.77
N VAL A 288 -9.88 -21.07 -4.60
CA VAL A 288 -10.58 -21.08 -3.32
C VAL A 288 -11.28 -19.74 -3.11
N LYS A 289 -12.61 -19.75 -3.14
CA LYS A 289 -13.44 -18.52 -3.11
C LYS A 289 -13.35 -17.74 -1.79
N GLU A 290 -13.07 -18.43 -0.70
CA GLU A 290 -12.94 -17.87 0.64
C GLU A 290 -11.59 -17.17 0.87
N ILE A 291 -10.64 -17.33 -0.06
CA ILE A 291 -9.32 -16.73 -0.03
C ILE A 291 -9.23 -15.67 -1.13
N LYS A 292 -8.83 -14.47 -0.76
CA LYS A 292 -8.62 -13.40 -1.75
C LYS A 292 -7.16 -13.33 -2.17
N LEU A 293 -6.93 -13.53 -3.45
CA LEU A 293 -5.63 -13.30 -4.08
C LEU A 293 -5.66 -11.99 -4.87
N LEU A 294 -4.78 -11.07 -4.52
CA LEU A 294 -4.63 -9.78 -5.19
C LEU A 294 -3.24 -9.67 -5.79
N ARG A 295 -3.19 -9.20 -7.01
CA ARG A 295 -1.95 -8.83 -7.70
C ARG A 295 -1.89 -7.32 -7.83
N LEU A 296 -0.89 -6.73 -7.19
CA LEU A 296 -0.52 -5.34 -7.38
C LEU A 296 0.51 -5.26 -8.50
N HIS A 297 0.43 -4.21 -9.30
CA HIS A 297 1.23 -4.05 -10.50
C HIS A 297 2.18 -2.85 -10.38
N SER A 298 3.02 -2.64 -11.38
CA SER A 298 3.95 -1.49 -11.42
C SER A 298 3.24 -0.14 -11.32
N GLN A 299 2.03 -0.05 -11.84
CA GLN A 299 1.20 1.17 -11.71
C GLN A 299 0.73 1.45 -10.27
N ASP A 300 0.77 0.44 -9.38
CA ASP A 300 0.44 0.62 -7.95
C ASP A 300 1.66 1.06 -7.12
N VAL A 301 2.83 1.25 -7.73
CA VAL A 301 4.03 1.73 -7.04
C VAL A 301 3.87 3.22 -6.71
N VAL A 302 3.92 3.56 -5.43
CA VAL A 302 3.76 4.93 -4.91
C VAL A 302 5.07 5.50 -4.32
N ARG A 303 6.20 4.87 -4.62
CA ARG A 303 7.52 5.39 -4.28
C ARG A 303 7.96 6.43 -5.32
N HIS A 304 8.81 7.36 -4.86
CA HIS A 304 9.59 8.19 -5.78
C HIS A 304 10.41 7.28 -6.70
N PRO A 305 10.42 7.52 -8.04
CA PRO A 305 11.23 6.76 -9.00
C PRO A 305 12.70 6.71 -8.62
#